data_2928f948fc0d8f0b79a089bd0c989b39
#
_entry.id   2928f948fc0d8f0b79a089bd0c989b39
#
_cell.length_a   1.000
_cell.length_b   1.000
_cell.length_c   1.000
_cell.angle_alpha   90.00
_cell.angle_beta   90.00
_cell.angle_gamma   90.00
#
_symmetry.space_group_name_H-M   'P 1'
#
loop_
_entity.id
_entity.type
_entity.pdbx_description
1 polymer ?
#
loop_
_entity_poly.entity_id
_entity_poly.type
_entity_poly.pdbx_seq_one_letter_code
_entity_poly.pdbx_strand_id
1 'polypeptide(L)'
;MVEVNILYLILKDLLDIPVLYLSRYIITHKADYYRLLQEVRTQDKWEEWILYMLDAVEQTSLETIELINNISDLMIKTQDKISQDLPKIYSKDLVEILFMHPYTKIDFLVDRLNITRKTASKYLNELEYIGIDRKSVV
;
A
#
# COMPACT_ATOMS: atom_id res chain seq x y z
N MET A 1 1.43 -17.39 -12.61
CA MET A 1 0.01 -17.82 -12.40
C MET A 1 -0.78 -16.83 -11.56
N VAL A 2 -0.25 -16.34 -10.44
CA VAL A 2 -0.94 -15.35 -9.56
C VAL A 2 -1.25 -14.03 -10.29
N GLU A 3 -0.32 -13.53 -11.08
CA GLU A 3 -0.49 -12.30 -11.88
C GLU A 3 -1.63 -12.40 -12.91
N VAL A 4 -1.84 -13.58 -13.50
CA VAL A 4 -2.93 -13.82 -14.45
C VAL A 4 -4.30 -13.70 -13.77
N ASN A 5 -4.42 -14.15 -12.52
CA ASN A 5 -5.68 -14.04 -11.77
C ASN A 5 -6.03 -12.57 -11.49
N ILE A 6 -5.05 -11.75 -11.11
CA ILE A 6 -5.26 -10.30 -10.89
C ILE A 6 -5.68 -9.61 -12.18
N LEU A 7 -4.99 -9.89 -13.28
CA LEU A 7 -5.35 -9.36 -14.60
C LEU A 7 -6.75 -9.78 -15.04
N TYR A 8 -7.16 -11.03 -14.74
CA TYR A 8 -8.51 -11.50 -15.02
C TYR A 8 -9.57 -10.75 -14.21
N LEU A 9 -9.31 -10.50 -12.91
CA LEU A 9 -10.22 -9.73 -12.06
C LEU A 9 -10.41 -8.30 -12.59
N ILE A 10 -9.33 -7.65 -13.04
CA ILE A 10 -9.39 -6.31 -13.66
C ILE A 10 -10.16 -6.38 -14.98
N LEU A 11 -9.89 -7.35 -15.85
CA LEU A 11 -10.56 -7.52 -17.14
C LEU A 11 -12.08 -7.74 -17.00
N LYS A 12 -12.51 -8.29 -15.86
CA LYS A 12 -13.92 -8.55 -15.54
C LYS A 12 -14.58 -7.45 -14.71
N ASP A 13 -13.91 -6.29 -14.56
CA ASP A 13 -14.39 -5.17 -13.74
C ASP A 13 -14.71 -5.56 -12.27
N LEU A 14 -14.03 -6.58 -11.75
CA LEU A 14 -14.12 -7.02 -10.37
C LEU A 14 -13.07 -6.37 -9.48
N LEU A 15 -12.09 -5.71 -10.07
CA LEU A 15 -11.00 -5.01 -9.42
C LEU A 15 -10.57 -3.82 -10.28
N ASP A 16 -10.64 -2.60 -9.74
CA ASP A 16 -10.30 -1.37 -10.47
C ASP A 16 -8.79 -1.22 -10.71
N ILE A 17 -7.99 -1.63 -9.72
CA ILE A 17 -6.52 -1.52 -9.76
C ILE A 17 -5.84 -2.78 -9.20
N PRO A 18 -4.62 -3.13 -9.65
CA PRO A 18 -3.95 -4.38 -9.28
C PRO A 18 -3.33 -4.35 -7.87
N VAL A 19 -4.15 -4.09 -6.85
CA VAL A 19 -3.69 -3.94 -5.45
C VAL A 19 -3.74 -5.23 -4.62
N LEU A 20 -4.26 -6.35 -5.16
CA LEU A 20 -4.33 -7.62 -4.45
C LEU A 20 -2.97 -8.33 -4.47
N TYR A 21 -2.34 -8.46 -3.32
CA TYR A 21 -1.06 -9.15 -3.18
C TYR A 21 -1.24 -10.61 -2.77
N LEU A 22 -1.83 -11.42 -3.67
CA LEU A 22 -2.14 -12.86 -3.44
C LEU A 22 -0.91 -13.69 -3.06
N SER A 23 0.28 -13.30 -3.49
CA SER A 23 1.51 -14.02 -3.14
C SER A 23 1.79 -14.02 -1.65
N ARG A 24 1.33 -13.03 -0.88
CA ARG A 24 1.45 -13.01 0.59
C ARG A 24 0.67 -14.15 1.21
N TYR A 25 -0.58 -14.35 0.81
CA TYR A 25 -1.41 -15.46 1.27
C TYR A 25 -0.78 -16.82 0.91
N ILE A 26 -0.31 -16.96 -0.33
CA ILE A 26 0.32 -18.20 -0.80
C ILE A 26 1.60 -18.51 -0.01
N ILE A 27 2.41 -17.53 0.35
CA ILE A 27 3.63 -17.74 1.14
C ILE A 27 3.29 -18.25 2.54
N THR A 28 2.24 -17.70 3.18
CA THR A 28 1.81 -18.14 4.52
C THR A 28 1.13 -19.50 4.50
N HIS A 29 0.48 -19.89 3.39
CA HIS A 29 -0.21 -21.17 3.19
C HIS A 29 0.47 -22.07 2.13
N LYS A 30 1.79 -22.01 2.09
CA LYS A 30 2.59 -22.64 1.04
C LYS A 30 2.40 -24.15 0.92
N ALA A 31 2.23 -24.86 2.04
CA ALA A 31 2.03 -26.30 2.06
C ALA A 31 0.73 -26.69 1.35
N ASP A 32 -0.37 -26.00 1.64
CA ASP A 32 -1.67 -26.24 1.00
C ASP A 32 -1.64 -25.88 -0.48
N TYR A 33 -0.98 -24.77 -0.84
CA TYR A 33 -0.81 -24.39 -2.23
C TYR A 33 -0.20 -25.51 -3.08
N TYR A 34 0.92 -26.09 -2.64
CA TYR A 34 1.58 -27.15 -3.40
C TYR A 34 0.84 -28.47 -3.35
N ARG A 35 0.23 -28.81 -2.22
CA ARG A 35 -0.60 -30.02 -2.07
C ARG A 35 -1.78 -29.97 -3.05
N LEU A 36 -2.57 -28.91 -3.02
CA LEU A 36 -3.74 -28.74 -3.87
C LEU A 36 -3.37 -28.68 -5.36
N LEU A 37 -2.29 -27.99 -5.70
CA LEU A 37 -1.79 -27.97 -7.08
C LEU A 37 -1.40 -29.37 -7.57
N GLN A 38 -0.82 -30.20 -6.70
CA GLN A 38 -0.48 -31.59 -7.05
C GLN A 38 -1.74 -32.44 -7.18
N GLU A 39 -2.75 -32.25 -6.33
CA GLU A 39 -4.02 -32.98 -6.40
C GLU A 39 -4.81 -32.64 -7.69
N VAL A 40 -4.78 -31.39 -8.15
CA VAL A 40 -5.31 -31.02 -9.46
C VAL A 40 -4.60 -31.81 -10.58
N ARG A 41 -3.27 -31.89 -10.53
CA ARG A 41 -2.48 -32.57 -11.58
C ARG A 41 -2.67 -34.09 -11.61
N THR A 42 -2.86 -34.72 -10.45
CA THR A 42 -2.86 -36.18 -10.31
C THR A 42 -4.26 -36.77 -10.17
N GLN A 43 -5.24 -36.01 -9.68
CA GLN A 43 -6.58 -36.48 -9.31
C GLN A 43 -7.71 -35.65 -9.91
N ASP A 44 -7.36 -34.61 -10.71
CA ASP A 44 -8.31 -33.67 -11.33
C ASP A 44 -9.24 -32.97 -10.32
N LYS A 45 -8.75 -32.75 -9.08
CA LYS A 45 -9.49 -32.10 -7.99
C LYS A 45 -9.42 -30.57 -8.10
N TRP A 46 -10.18 -29.99 -9.01
CA TRP A 46 -10.23 -28.55 -9.24
C TRP A 46 -11.02 -27.80 -8.17
N GLU A 47 -12.05 -28.40 -7.57
CA GLU A 47 -12.94 -27.72 -6.63
C GLU A 47 -12.17 -27.17 -5.42
N GLU A 48 -11.38 -28.02 -4.76
CA GLU A 48 -10.59 -27.62 -3.59
C GLU A 48 -9.55 -26.55 -3.92
N TRP A 49 -8.96 -26.62 -5.11
CA TRP A 49 -8.05 -25.61 -5.61
C TRP A 49 -8.75 -24.26 -5.83
N ILE A 50 -9.93 -24.27 -6.46
CA ILE A 50 -10.71 -23.05 -6.71
C ILE A 50 -11.14 -22.42 -5.39
N LEU A 51 -11.63 -23.21 -4.43
CA LEU A 51 -12.01 -22.71 -3.10
C LEU A 51 -10.81 -22.08 -2.38
N TYR A 52 -9.64 -22.71 -2.41
CA TYR A 52 -8.41 -22.15 -1.86
C TYR A 52 -8.05 -20.79 -2.50
N MET A 53 -8.20 -20.66 -3.82
CA MET A 53 -7.93 -19.41 -4.51
C MET A 53 -8.95 -18.32 -4.21
N LEU A 54 -10.21 -18.68 -4.00
CA LEU A 54 -11.26 -17.74 -3.56
C LEU A 54 -11.00 -17.25 -2.13
N ASP A 55 -10.63 -18.15 -1.23
CA ASP A 55 -10.17 -17.80 0.13
C ASP A 55 -8.99 -16.83 0.10
N ALA A 56 -8.02 -17.09 -0.77
CA ALA A 56 -6.86 -16.19 -0.94
C ALA A 56 -7.29 -14.79 -1.39
N VAL A 57 -8.24 -14.68 -2.32
CA VAL A 57 -8.78 -13.40 -2.78
C VAL A 57 -9.52 -12.70 -1.65
N GLU A 58 -10.41 -13.40 -0.93
CA GLU A 58 -11.19 -12.84 0.16
C GLU A 58 -10.28 -12.29 1.27
N GLN A 59 -9.39 -13.11 1.82
CA GLN A 59 -8.51 -12.72 2.92
C GLN A 59 -7.59 -11.55 2.51
N THR A 60 -7.00 -11.62 1.32
CA THR A 60 -6.13 -10.55 0.83
C THR A 60 -6.91 -9.25 0.60
N SER A 61 -8.15 -9.32 0.15
CA SER A 61 -9.02 -8.16 -0.04
C SER A 61 -9.35 -7.47 1.28
N LEU A 62 -9.72 -8.24 2.30
CA LEU A 62 -10.01 -7.72 3.65
C LEU A 62 -8.77 -7.05 4.26
N GLU A 63 -7.61 -7.70 4.21
CA GLU A 63 -6.34 -7.12 4.68
C GLU A 63 -5.98 -5.84 3.92
N THR A 64 -6.22 -5.80 2.62
CA THR A 64 -5.93 -4.62 1.78
C THR A 64 -6.84 -3.45 2.11
N ILE A 65 -8.14 -3.71 2.33
CA ILE A 65 -9.11 -2.69 2.75
C ILE A 65 -8.71 -2.11 4.10
N GLU A 66 -8.34 -2.94 5.07
CA GLU A 66 -7.88 -2.49 6.38
C GLU A 66 -6.62 -1.62 6.25
N LEU A 67 -5.65 -2.05 5.45
CA LEU A 67 -4.43 -1.29 5.20
C LEU A 67 -4.73 0.09 4.58
N ILE A 68 -5.61 0.15 3.58
CA ILE A 68 -6.01 1.41 2.94
C ILE A 68 -6.67 2.35 3.94
N ASN A 69 -7.57 1.84 4.77
CA ASN A 69 -8.23 2.63 5.82
C ASN A 69 -7.21 3.18 6.82
N ASN A 70 -6.27 2.35 7.28
CA ASN A 70 -5.22 2.76 8.21
C ASN A 70 -4.31 3.84 7.61
N ILE A 71 -3.94 3.74 6.32
CA ILE A 71 -3.16 4.77 5.61
C ILE A 71 -3.96 6.07 5.49
N SER A 72 -5.25 5.98 5.14
CA SER A 72 -6.14 7.14 5.02
C SER A 72 -6.27 7.88 6.36
N ASP A 73 -6.50 7.16 7.45
CA ASP A 73 -6.58 7.72 8.80
C ASP A 73 -5.27 8.37 9.24
N LEU A 74 -4.14 7.74 8.93
CA LEU A 74 -2.83 8.29 9.20
C LEU A 74 -2.59 9.58 8.41
N MET A 75 -3.00 9.62 7.15
CA MET A 75 -2.89 10.80 6.29
C MET A 75 -3.69 11.98 6.86
N ILE A 76 -4.93 11.74 7.30
CA ILE A 76 -5.78 12.76 7.94
C ILE A 76 -5.13 13.28 9.22
N LYS A 77 -4.71 12.40 10.13
CA LYS A 77 -4.03 12.77 11.38
C LYS A 77 -2.75 13.57 11.13
N THR A 78 -1.98 13.18 10.11
CA THR A 78 -0.76 13.88 9.71
C THR A 78 -1.06 15.27 9.17
N GLN A 79 -2.09 15.39 8.32
CA GLN A 79 -2.57 16.65 7.80
C GLN A 79 -2.98 17.62 8.92
N ASP A 80 -3.80 17.14 9.87
CA ASP A 80 -4.26 17.94 11.00
C ASP A 80 -3.09 18.42 11.86
N LYS A 81 -2.15 17.51 12.15
CA LYS A 81 -0.95 17.82 12.93
C LYS A 81 -0.08 18.87 12.26
N ILE A 82 0.23 18.73 10.97
CA ILE A 82 1.02 19.73 10.24
C ILE A 82 0.29 21.07 10.19
N SER A 83 -1.03 21.08 9.97
CA SER A 83 -1.78 22.33 9.88
C SER A 83 -1.83 23.08 11.22
N GLN A 84 -1.82 22.37 12.34
CA GLN A 84 -1.84 22.94 13.69
C GLN A 84 -0.43 23.39 14.15
N ASP A 85 0.56 22.53 14.02
CA ASP A 85 1.89 22.74 14.57
C ASP A 85 2.79 23.56 13.64
N LEU A 86 2.59 23.43 12.32
CA LEU A 86 3.43 24.04 11.28
C LEU A 86 2.59 24.75 10.19
N PRO A 87 1.70 25.69 10.53
CA PRO A 87 0.78 26.31 9.56
C PRO A 87 1.49 27.05 8.42
N LYS A 88 2.74 27.46 8.62
CA LYS A 88 3.52 28.18 7.60
C LYS A 88 4.01 27.31 6.45
N ILE A 89 4.19 26.03 6.69
CA ILE A 89 4.67 25.08 5.68
C ILE A 89 3.57 24.12 5.22
N TYR A 90 2.42 24.14 5.88
CA TYR A 90 1.31 23.31 5.53
C TYR A 90 0.84 23.59 4.09
N SER A 91 0.75 22.53 3.31
CA SER A 91 0.05 22.48 2.04
C SER A 91 -0.47 21.07 1.81
N LYS A 92 -1.55 20.94 1.03
CA LYS A 92 -2.08 19.64 0.63
C LYS A 92 -1.03 18.83 -0.14
N ASP A 93 -0.31 19.49 -1.04
CA ASP A 93 0.76 18.87 -1.83
C ASP A 93 1.89 18.32 -0.96
N LEU A 94 2.24 19.01 0.14
CA LEU A 94 3.25 18.52 1.09
C LEU A 94 2.78 17.20 1.72
N VAL A 95 1.52 17.13 2.18
CA VAL A 95 0.98 15.89 2.77
C VAL A 95 0.96 14.77 1.73
N GLU A 96 0.50 15.03 0.51
CA GLU A 96 0.47 14.03 -0.56
C GLU A 96 1.87 13.48 -0.87
N ILE A 97 2.90 14.33 -0.91
CA ILE A 97 4.28 13.90 -1.15
C ILE A 97 4.78 12.95 -0.05
N LEU A 98 4.43 13.23 1.21
CA LEU A 98 4.84 12.38 2.34
C LEU A 98 4.27 10.95 2.23
N PHE A 99 3.09 10.79 1.62
CA PHE A 99 2.42 9.50 1.45
C PHE A 99 2.60 8.86 0.07
N MET A 100 3.23 9.56 -0.88
CA MET A 100 3.43 9.05 -2.25
C MET A 100 4.46 7.91 -2.32
N HIS A 101 5.43 7.90 -1.42
CA HIS A 101 6.50 6.90 -1.39
C HIS A 101 6.77 6.42 0.04
N PRO A 102 7.30 5.19 0.21
CA PRO A 102 7.65 4.65 1.53
C PRO A 102 8.68 5.48 2.31
N TYR A 103 9.38 6.37 1.64
CA TYR A 103 10.33 7.32 2.23
C TYR A 103 10.34 8.62 1.42
N THR A 104 10.52 9.75 2.09
CA THR A 104 10.55 11.07 1.46
C THR A 104 11.99 11.55 1.23
N LYS A 105 12.31 11.92 0.00
CA LYS A 105 13.59 12.56 -0.37
C LYS A 105 13.43 14.07 -0.50
N ILE A 106 14.52 14.80 -0.22
CA ILE A 106 14.57 16.26 -0.43
C ILE A 106 14.17 16.62 -1.87
N ASP A 107 14.63 15.84 -2.84
CA ASP A 107 14.39 16.10 -4.26
C ASP A 107 12.89 16.01 -4.62
N PHE A 108 12.12 15.13 -3.96
CA PHE A 108 10.67 15.05 -4.17
C PHE A 108 9.94 16.35 -3.76
N LEU A 109 10.37 16.97 -2.64
CA LEU A 109 9.83 18.26 -2.22
C LEU A 109 10.24 19.38 -3.16
N VAL A 110 11.50 19.39 -3.62
CA VAL A 110 12.02 20.38 -4.57
C VAL A 110 11.18 20.36 -5.85
N ASP A 111 11.01 19.19 -6.45
CA ASP A 111 10.34 19.02 -7.74
C ASP A 111 8.84 19.31 -7.67
N ARG A 112 8.18 18.83 -6.61
CA ARG A 112 6.72 18.95 -6.50
C ARG A 112 6.24 20.29 -5.94
N LEU A 113 6.95 20.84 -4.95
CA LEU A 113 6.60 22.12 -4.33
C LEU A 113 7.27 23.32 -4.98
N ASN A 114 8.16 23.10 -5.97
CA ASN A 114 8.94 24.13 -6.64
C ASN A 114 9.70 25.03 -5.64
N ILE A 115 10.33 24.42 -4.65
CA ILE A 115 11.10 25.09 -3.60
C ILE A 115 12.59 24.77 -3.71
N THR A 116 13.43 25.59 -3.07
CA THR A 116 14.88 25.33 -3.05
C THR A 116 15.22 24.10 -2.17
N ARG A 117 16.34 23.43 -2.48
CA ARG A 117 16.85 22.30 -1.68
C ARG A 117 17.03 22.68 -0.19
N LYS A 118 17.46 23.92 0.08
CA LYS A 118 17.61 24.45 1.45
C LYS A 118 16.26 24.54 2.17
N THR A 119 15.23 25.00 1.48
CA THR A 119 13.86 25.09 2.01
C THR A 119 13.27 23.71 2.25
N ALA A 120 13.45 22.78 1.31
CA ALA A 120 13.00 21.40 1.44
C ALA A 120 13.64 20.69 2.64
N SER A 121 14.96 20.85 2.82
CA SER A 121 15.67 20.32 4.00
C SER A 121 15.14 20.91 5.31
N LYS A 122 14.84 22.22 5.33
CA LYS A 122 14.24 22.86 6.50
C LYS A 122 12.85 22.27 6.81
N TYR A 123 12.00 22.07 5.81
CA TYR A 123 10.67 21.48 5.98
C TYR A 123 10.75 20.08 6.58
N LEU A 124 11.65 19.22 6.07
CA LEU A 124 11.82 17.87 6.61
C LEU A 124 12.30 17.88 8.07
N ASN A 125 13.20 18.81 8.44
CA ASN A 125 13.65 18.93 9.82
C ASN A 125 12.54 19.44 10.76
N GLU A 126 11.67 20.35 10.30
CA GLU A 126 10.52 20.82 11.07
C GLU A 126 9.47 19.70 11.26
N LEU A 127 9.24 18.88 10.23
CA LEU A 127 8.37 17.69 10.30
C LEU A 127 8.92 16.65 11.29
N GLU A 128 10.22 16.38 11.24
CA GLU A 128 10.89 15.46 12.19
C GLU A 128 10.76 15.98 13.63
N TYR A 129 10.90 17.29 13.85
CA TYR A 129 10.78 17.92 15.17
C TYR A 129 9.40 17.71 15.80
N ILE A 130 8.33 17.75 15.01
CA ILE A 130 6.96 17.49 15.49
C ILE A 130 6.62 15.98 15.51
N GLY A 131 7.60 15.11 15.27
CA GLY A 131 7.43 13.65 15.30
C GLY A 131 6.76 13.05 14.08
N ILE A 132 6.75 13.74 12.95
CA ILE A 132 6.44 13.17 11.63
C ILE A 132 7.79 12.74 11.05
N ASP A 133 8.22 11.55 11.45
CA ASP A 133 9.51 11.00 11.04
C ASP A 133 9.40 10.33 9.66
N ARG A 134 10.51 10.32 8.93
CA ARG A 134 10.69 9.58 7.66
C ARG A 134 10.38 8.08 7.78
N LYS A 135 10.42 7.53 9.01
CA LYS A 135 10.13 6.13 9.33
C LYS A 135 8.68 5.86 9.70
N SER A 136 7.88 6.92 9.95
CA SER A 136 6.49 6.80 10.42
C SER A 136 5.46 6.92 9.30
N VAL A 137 5.88 7.07 8.05
CA VAL A 137 5.01 7.26 6.88
C VAL A 137 4.87 5.96 6.06
N VAL A 138 5.11 4.80 6.70
CA VAL A 138 4.84 3.48 6.08
C VAL A 138 4.10 2.59 7.05
#